data_d769a0c19311fe7346ae465c20b4c030
#
_entry.id   d769a0c19311fe7346ae465c20b4c030
#
_cell.length_a   1.000
_cell.length_b   1.000
_cell.length_c   1.000
_cell.angle_alpha   90.00
_cell.angle_beta   90.00
_cell.angle_gamma   90.00
#
_symmetry.space_group_name_H-M   'P 1'
#
loop_
_entity.id
_entity.type
_entity.pdbx_description
1 polymer ?
#
loop_
_entity_poly.entity_id
_entity_poly.type
_entity_poly.pdbx_seq_one_letter_code
_entity_poly.pdbx_strand_id
1 'polypeptide(L)' 'MERKTPLYERHVAAGGKIVPFAGWLLPVQYSGVIAEHRAVRTGCGLFDVSHMGELLLRGPDALANLNRLMTNDFSGM' A
#
# COMPACT_ATOMS: atom_id res chain seq x y z
N MET A 1 -18.24 -7.58 4.25
CA MET A 1 -18.36 -6.10 4.18
C MET A 1 -16.97 -5.47 4.13
N GLU A 2 -16.72 -4.68 3.14
CA GLU A 2 -15.43 -4.02 2.97
C GLU A 2 -15.28 -2.84 3.93
N ARG A 3 -14.05 -2.63 4.38
CA ARG A 3 -13.70 -1.51 5.24
C ARG A 3 -13.34 -0.30 4.40
N LYS A 4 -13.46 0.88 4.99
CA LYS A 4 -13.07 2.14 4.36
C LYS A 4 -11.87 2.73 5.09
N THR A 5 -10.91 3.24 4.32
CA THR A 5 -9.75 3.95 4.91
C THR A 5 -10.15 5.36 5.33
N PRO A 6 -9.32 6.04 6.15
CA PRO A 6 -9.62 7.43 6.56
C PRO A 6 -9.77 8.40 5.38
N LEU A 7 -9.14 8.13 4.25
CA LEU A 7 -9.19 9.00 3.07
C LEU A 7 -10.24 8.58 2.05
N TYR A 8 -11.11 7.62 2.37
CA TYR A 8 -12.10 7.10 1.44
C TYR A 8 -12.91 8.21 0.76
N GLU A 9 -13.47 9.12 1.55
CA GLU A 9 -14.30 10.21 1.01
C GLU A 9 -13.49 11.14 0.09
N ARG A 10 -12.20 11.33 0.40
CA ARG A 10 -11.31 12.14 -0.44
C ARG A 10 -11.05 11.47 -1.78
N HIS A 11 -10.90 10.16 -1.79
CA HIS A 11 -10.73 9.39 -3.03
C HIS A 11 -11.98 9.49 -3.91
N VAL A 12 -13.16 9.36 -3.32
CA VAL A 12 -14.43 9.49 -4.04
C VAL A 12 -14.56 10.90 -4.62
N ALA A 13 -14.29 11.93 -3.82
CA ALA A 13 -14.37 13.32 -4.23
C ALA A 13 -13.38 13.66 -5.36
N ALA A 14 -12.22 13.01 -5.37
CA ALA A 14 -11.19 13.21 -6.39
C ALA A 14 -11.45 12.41 -7.68
N GLY A 15 -12.54 11.63 -7.73
CA GLY A 15 -12.90 10.87 -8.92
C GLY A 15 -12.22 9.51 -9.04
N GLY A 16 -11.72 8.97 -7.95
CA GLY A 16 -11.10 7.65 -7.94
C GLY A 16 -12.10 6.54 -8.22
N LYS A 17 -11.66 5.53 -8.98
CA LYS A 17 -12.47 4.33 -9.23
C LYS A 17 -12.32 3.39 -8.05
N ILE A 18 -13.33 3.35 -7.19
CA ILE A 18 -13.30 2.55 -5.95
C ILE A 18 -13.69 1.11 -6.26
N VAL A 19 -12.88 0.17 -5.78
CA VAL A 19 -13.12 -1.27 -5.93
C VAL A 19 -12.80 -1.99 -4.61
N PRO A 20 -13.41 -3.18 -4.38
CA PRO A 20 -13.01 -4.02 -3.27
C PRO A 20 -11.60 -4.56 -3.48
N PHE A 21 -10.75 -4.42 -2.48
CA PHE A 21 -9.38 -4.92 -2.52
C PHE A 21 -8.98 -5.40 -1.13
N ALA A 22 -8.73 -6.71 -1.00
CA ALA A 22 -8.28 -7.33 0.26
C ALA A 22 -9.12 -6.92 1.49
N GLY A 23 -10.44 -6.81 1.30
CA GLY A 23 -11.37 -6.44 2.37
C GLY A 23 -11.53 -4.94 2.58
N TRP A 24 -10.96 -4.13 1.72
CA TRP A 24 -11.04 -2.67 1.77
C TRP A 24 -11.63 -2.10 0.49
N LEU A 25 -12.28 -0.95 0.60
CA LEU A 25 -12.72 -0.17 -0.58
C LEU A 25 -11.61 0.83 -0.91
N LEU A 26 -10.93 0.60 -2.02
CA LEU A 26 -9.76 1.40 -2.42
C LEU A 26 -9.91 1.91 -3.85
N PRO A 27 -9.32 3.07 -4.16
CA PRO A 27 -9.25 3.54 -5.53
C PRO A 27 -8.19 2.73 -6.29
N VAL A 28 -8.57 2.19 -7.45
CA VAL A 28 -7.64 1.46 -8.31
C VAL A 28 -6.99 2.38 -9.32
N GLN A 29 -7.66 3.48 -9.65
CA GLN A 29 -7.13 4.48 -10.59
C GLN A 29 -7.91 5.78 -10.47
N TYR A 30 -7.35 6.84 -10.99
CA TYR A 30 -7.99 8.15 -11.13
C TYR A 30 -8.09 8.52 -12.61
N SER A 31 -6.98 8.94 -13.22
CA SER A 31 -6.94 9.29 -14.64
C SER A 31 -6.73 8.08 -15.56
N GLY A 32 -6.21 6.99 -15.01
CA GLY A 32 -5.94 5.76 -15.75
C GLY A 32 -4.65 5.13 -15.28
N VAL A 33 -4.62 3.80 -15.28
CA VAL A 33 -3.46 3.03 -14.76
C VAL A 33 -2.17 3.37 -15.50
N ILE A 34 -2.23 3.40 -16.83
CA ILE A 34 -1.04 3.66 -17.67
C ILE A 34 -0.53 5.08 -17.48
N ALA A 35 -1.45 6.07 -17.49
CA ALA A 35 -1.09 7.48 -17.33
C ALA A 35 -0.47 7.73 -15.96
N GLU A 36 -1.04 7.14 -14.91
CA GLU A 36 -0.55 7.27 -13.55
C GLU A 36 0.80 6.59 -13.37
N HIS A 37 1.00 5.43 -13.98
CA HIS A 37 2.27 4.72 -13.96
C HIS A 37 3.37 5.59 -14.59
N ARG A 38 3.08 6.21 -15.74
CA ARG A 38 4.03 7.12 -16.40
C ARG A 38 4.37 8.31 -15.53
N ALA A 39 3.38 8.89 -14.83
CA ALA A 39 3.61 10.01 -13.94
C ALA A 39 4.59 9.66 -12.82
N VAL A 40 4.48 8.45 -12.26
CA VAL A 40 5.41 7.97 -11.23
C VAL A 40 6.82 7.79 -11.80
N ARG A 41 6.93 7.25 -13.02
CA ARG A 41 8.22 6.95 -13.64
C ARG A 41 8.96 8.19 -14.14
N THR A 42 8.23 9.24 -14.54
CA THR A 42 8.82 10.45 -15.12
C THR A 42 8.80 11.66 -14.21
N GLY A 43 8.04 11.59 -13.13
CA GLY A 43 7.91 12.68 -12.16
C GLY A 43 7.81 12.12 -10.76
N CYS A 44 6.64 12.32 -10.13
CA CYS A 44 6.41 11.73 -8.81
C CYS A 44 4.97 11.24 -8.67
N GLY A 45 4.73 10.36 -7.71
CA GLY A 45 3.40 9.86 -7.39
C GLY A 45 3.16 9.84 -5.90
N LEU A 46 1.90 10.02 -5.52
CA LEU A 46 1.46 9.92 -4.12
C LEU A 46 0.54 8.72 -3.98
N PHE A 47 0.84 7.87 -3.01
CA PHE A 47 0.09 6.64 -2.77
C PHE A 47 -0.51 6.62 -1.36
N ASP A 48 -1.79 6.27 -1.27
CA ASP A 48 -2.44 6.01 0.01
C ASP A 48 -2.29 4.52 0.34
N VAL A 49 -1.53 4.23 1.38
CA VAL A 49 -1.30 2.86 1.85
C VAL A 49 -1.92 2.63 3.23
N SER A 50 -2.97 3.37 3.55
CA SER A 50 -3.64 3.31 4.86
C SER A 50 -4.17 1.91 5.21
N HIS A 51 -4.40 1.05 4.22
CA HIS A 51 -4.89 -0.31 4.44
C HIS A 51 -3.79 -1.28 4.88
N MET A 52 -2.54 -0.87 4.77
CA MET A 52 -1.39 -1.71 5.14
C MET A 52 -1.11 -1.61 6.63
N GLY A 53 -0.58 -2.70 7.18
CA GLY A 53 -0.18 -2.75 8.56
C GLY A 53 1.32 -2.60 8.73
N GLU A 54 1.74 -2.35 9.96
CA GLU A 54 3.14 -2.26 10.33
C GLU A 54 3.40 -3.19 11.50
N LEU A 55 4.55 -3.84 11.48
CA LEU A 55 4.99 -4.72 12.55
C LEU A 55 6.37 -4.28 13.01
N LEU A 56 6.55 -4.16 14.32
CA LEU A 56 7.84 -3.82 14.91
C LEU A 56 8.39 -5.06 15.63
N LEU A 57 9.57 -5.51 15.20
CA LEU A 57 10.27 -6.64 15.79
C LEU A 57 11.52 -6.12 16.49
N ARG A 58 11.69 -6.48 17.76
CA ARG A 58 12.81 -6.06 18.59
C ARG A 58 13.48 -7.26 19.25
N GLY A 59 14.74 -7.07 19.65
CA GLY A 59 15.51 -8.06 20.35
C GLY A 59 16.73 -8.50 19.55
N PRO A 60 17.67 -9.18 20.20
CA PRO A 60 18.95 -9.57 19.55
C PRO A 60 18.76 -10.54 18.37
N ASP A 61 17.69 -11.33 18.38
CA ASP A 61 17.42 -12.32 17.34
C ASP A 61 16.33 -11.89 16.34
N ALA A 62 15.91 -10.63 16.37
CA ALA A 62 14.81 -10.16 15.53
C ALA A 62 15.07 -10.38 14.04
N LEU A 63 16.25 -10.01 13.55
CA LEU A 63 16.61 -10.18 12.14
C LEU A 63 16.69 -11.66 11.75
N ALA A 64 17.33 -12.49 12.57
CA ALA A 64 17.44 -13.92 12.29
C ALA A 64 16.07 -14.60 12.24
N ASN A 65 15.19 -14.27 13.18
CA ASN A 65 13.84 -14.83 13.22
C ASN A 65 13.01 -14.35 12.02
N LEU A 66 13.12 -13.09 11.64
CA LEU A 66 12.43 -12.55 10.47
C LEU A 66 12.86 -13.29 9.20
N ASN A 67 14.17 -13.49 9.02
CA ASN A 67 14.70 -14.20 7.85
C ASN A 67 14.26 -15.67 7.80
N ARG A 68 14.07 -16.30 8.96
CA ARG A 68 13.58 -17.70 9.02
C ARG A 68 12.13 -17.85 8.61
N LEU A 69 11.29 -16.86 8.94
CA LEU A 69 9.85 -16.96 8.78
C LEU A 69 9.33 -16.36 7.47
N MET A 70 10.08 -15.46 6.88
CA MET A 70 9.66 -14.73 5.69
C MET A 70 10.38 -15.25 4.44
N THR A 71 9.85 -14.89 3.28
CA THR A 71 10.38 -15.37 2.00
C THR A 71 11.51 -14.51 1.45
N ASN A 72 11.81 -13.40 2.10
CA ASN A 72 12.87 -12.49 1.66
C ASN A 72 14.04 -12.50 2.66
N ASP A 73 15.20 -12.03 2.21
CA ASP A 73 16.37 -11.82 3.05
C ASP A 73 16.44 -10.34 3.42
N PHE A 74 16.37 -10.06 4.73
CA PHE A 74 16.35 -8.69 5.25
C PHE A 74 17.75 -8.22 5.74
N SER A 75 18.78 -9.05 5.61
CA SER A 75 20.11 -8.71 6.12
C SER A 75 20.75 -7.52 5.40
N GLY A 76 20.32 -7.22 4.20
CA GLY A 76 20.85 -6.10 3.42
C GLY A 76 20.14 -4.77 3.62
N MET A 77 19.22 -4.72 4.57
CA MET A 77 18.43 -3.49 4.80
C MET A 77 19.19 -2.51 5.69
#